data_d15d2df9bdf5b81628eb7324882f5045
#
_entry.id   d15d2df9bdf5b81628eb7324882f5045
#
_cell.length_a   1.000
_cell.length_b   1.000
_cell.length_c   1.000
_cell.angle_alpha   90.00
_cell.angle_beta   90.00
_cell.angle_gamma   90.00
#
_symmetry.space_group_name_H-M   'P 1'
#
loop_
_entity.id
_entity.type
_entity.pdbx_description
1 polymer ?
#
loop_
_entity_poly.entity_id
_entity_poly.type
_entity_poly.pdbx_seq_one_letter_code
_entity_poly.pdbx_strand_id
1 'polypeptide(L)'
;MFRMAHYQPGLVLGFEPYIQHYYTFRILNSFAGLDQLHNDLLGVEHLPLFPDCFDVVFLLGIIYHRPSPLDTLRDILAALRPGGTLLLESQIIPGDRPVALFPESTYAKVPGTWFIPTAPCLENWLKRTGYRDVRMFCRHPMSSAEQRRSEWMIFESYEDFIDKEDASLTIEGYPAPWRVFFRARKA
;
A
#
# COMPACT_ATOMS: atom_id res chain seq x y z
N MET A 1 -6.81 -7.43 -8.11
CA MET A 1 -6.53 -7.64 -9.54
C MET A 1 -7.81 -7.84 -10.37
N PHE A 2 -8.73 -8.74 -10.03
CA PHE A 2 -9.93 -9.05 -10.84
C PHE A 2 -10.76 -7.82 -11.27
N ARG A 3 -10.92 -6.81 -10.40
CA ARG A 3 -11.62 -5.57 -10.78
C ARG A 3 -10.92 -4.79 -11.91
N MET A 4 -9.62 -4.99 -12.11
CA MET A 4 -8.89 -4.33 -13.20
C MET A 4 -9.33 -4.82 -14.57
N ALA A 5 -9.81 -6.08 -14.69
CA ALA A 5 -10.33 -6.61 -15.95
C ALA A 5 -11.48 -5.77 -16.53
N HIS A 6 -12.26 -5.11 -15.67
CA HIS A 6 -13.35 -4.22 -16.08
C HIS A 6 -12.87 -3.02 -16.91
N TYR A 7 -11.62 -2.60 -16.76
CA TYR A 7 -11.02 -1.51 -17.52
C TYR A 7 -10.27 -1.98 -18.77
N GLN A 8 -10.39 -3.26 -19.13
CA GLN A 8 -9.80 -3.87 -20.32
C GLN A 8 -8.28 -3.58 -20.46
N PRO A 9 -7.47 -3.84 -19.43
CA PRO A 9 -6.03 -3.70 -19.54
C PRO A 9 -5.44 -4.70 -20.51
N GLY A 10 -4.35 -4.37 -21.19
CA GLY A 10 -3.61 -5.33 -21.99
C GLY A 10 -2.97 -6.42 -21.15
N LEU A 11 -2.40 -6.04 -20.00
CA LEU A 11 -1.77 -6.94 -19.03
C LEU A 11 -1.86 -6.35 -17.63
N VAL A 12 -2.15 -7.20 -16.65
CA VAL A 12 -2.00 -6.89 -15.22
C VAL A 12 -1.10 -7.92 -14.58
N LEU A 13 0.03 -7.47 -14.04
CA LEU A 13 0.96 -8.33 -13.32
C LEU A 13 0.90 -8.01 -11.82
N GLY A 14 0.58 -9.00 -11.00
CA GLY A 14 0.64 -8.93 -9.55
C GLY A 14 1.97 -9.48 -9.05
N PHE A 15 2.61 -8.73 -8.16
CA PHE A 15 3.77 -9.19 -7.39
C PHE A 15 3.26 -9.64 -6.03
N GLU A 16 3.28 -10.94 -5.76
CA GLU A 16 2.70 -11.54 -4.56
C GLU A 16 3.71 -12.52 -3.94
N PRO A 17 4.47 -12.09 -2.95
CA PRO A 17 5.46 -12.96 -2.31
C PRO A 17 4.85 -14.06 -1.43
N TYR A 18 3.56 -13.94 -1.09
CA TYR A 18 2.91 -14.87 -0.18
C TYR A 18 2.28 -16.03 -0.97
N ILE A 19 2.81 -17.23 -0.78
CA ILE A 19 2.45 -18.40 -1.58
C ILE A 19 0.96 -18.75 -1.51
N GLN A 20 0.30 -18.53 -0.37
CA GLN A 20 -1.13 -18.76 -0.20
C GLN A 20 -1.97 -17.82 -1.09
N HIS A 21 -1.62 -16.54 -1.14
CA HIS A 21 -2.30 -15.55 -1.97
C HIS A 21 -2.04 -15.82 -3.46
N TYR A 22 -0.81 -16.23 -3.79
CA TYR A 22 -0.46 -16.65 -5.16
C TYR A 22 -1.38 -17.77 -5.64
N TYR A 23 -1.50 -18.88 -4.90
CA TYR A 23 -2.37 -19.98 -5.29
C TYR A 23 -3.84 -19.62 -5.24
N THR A 24 -4.29 -18.83 -4.27
CA THR A 24 -5.67 -18.34 -4.23
C THR A 24 -6.03 -17.57 -5.49
N PHE A 25 -5.15 -16.66 -5.92
CA PHE A 25 -5.35 -15.96 -7.19
C PHE A 25 -5.41 -16.93 -8.38
N ARG A 26 -4.48 -17.88 -8.47
CA ARG A 26 -4.43 -18.86 -9.57
C ARG A 26 -5.71 -19.69 -9.66
N ILE A 27 -6.20 -20.18 -8.53
CA ILE A 27 -7.46 -20.92 -8.47
C ILE A 27 -8.62 -20.05 -8.92
N LEU A 28 -8.76 -18.85 -8.37
CA LEU A 28 -9.86 -17.95 -8.75
C LEU A 28 -9.79 -17.56 -10.23
N ASN A 29 -8.60 -17.31 -10.77
CA ASN A 29 -8.44 -16.94 -12.17
C ASN A 29 -8.71 -18.09 -13.14
N SER A 30 -8.48 -19.35 -12.74
CA SER A 30 -8.84 -20.51 -13.56
C SER A 30 -10.34 -20.64 -13.78
N PHE A 31 -11.17 -20.15 -12.83
CA PHE A 31 -12.61 -20.06 -12.99
C PHE A 31 -13.06 -18.81 -13.73
N ALA A 32 -12.35 -17.71 -13.56
CA ALA A 32 -12.69 -16.43 -14.17
C ALA A 32 -12.30 -16.35 -15.66
N GLY A 33 -11.29 -17.12 -16.08
CA GLY A 33 -10.83 -17.17 -17.48
C GLY A 33 -10.27 -15.82 -17.97
N LEU A 34 -9.55 -15.08 -17.11
CA LEU A 34 -9.04 -13.75 -17.45
C LEU A 34 -7.55 -13.83 -17.80
N ASP A 35 -7.27 -14.08 -19.08
CA ASP A 35 -5.92 -14.34 -19.58
C ASP A 35 -4.96 -13.15 -19.47
N GLN A 36 -5.49 -11.92 -19.33
CA GLN A 36 -4.68 -10.72 -19.13
C GLN A 36 -4.24 -10.49 -17.67
N LEU A 37 -4.71 -11.31 -16.72
CA LEU A 37 -4.35 -11.19 -15.31
C LEU A 37 -3.35 -12.28 -14.92
N HIS A 38 -2.18 -11.87 -14.52
CA HIS A 38 -1.11 -12.75 -14.04
C HIS A 38 -0.64 -12.33 -12.65
N ASN A 39 -0.16 -13.27 -11.86
CA ASN A 39 0.62 -12.99 -10.68
C ASN A 39 1.82 -13.95 -10.60
N ASP A 40 2.90 -13.48 -10.01
CA ASP A 40 4.10 -14.25 -9.76
C ASP A 40 4.55 -14.13 -8.31
N LEU A 41 5.32 -15.13 -7.85
CA LEU A 41 5.94 -15.15 -6.52
C LEU A 41 7.12 -14.17 -6.48
N LEU A 42 6.81 -12.89 -6.68
CA LEU A 42 7.73 -11.78 -6.68
C LEU A 42 7.37 -10.80 -5.58
N GLY A 43 8.35 -10.17 -4.97
CA GLY A 43 8.16 -9.03 -4.09
C GLY A 43 8.55 -7.71 -4.77
N VAL A 44 8.36 -6.61 -4.08
CA VAL A 44 8.72 -5.25 -4.55
C VAL A 44 10.21 -5.15 -4.92
N GLU A 45 11.07 -5.91 -4.24
CA GLU A 45 12.51 -6.00 -4.48
C GLU A 45 12.89 -6.53 -5.87
N HIS A 46 11.95 -7.13 -6.59
CA HIS A 46 12.17 -7.62 -7.96
C HIS A 46 11.82 -6.57 -9.03
N LEU A 47 11.24 -5.42 -8.65
CA LEU A 47 10.89 -4.34 -9.59
C LEU A 47 12.07 -3.84 -10.44
N PRO A 48 13.31 -3.77 -9.94
CA PRO A 48 14.46 -3.39 -10.77
C PRO A 48 14.71 -4.26 -12.00
N LEU A 49 14.13 -5.48 -12.03
CA LEU A 49 14.18 -6.37 -13.20
C LEU A 49 13.25 -5.94 -14.34
N PHE A 50 12.38 -4.95 -14.12
CA PHE A 50 11.35 -4.48 -15.04
C PHE A 50 11.48 -2.97 -15.34
N PRO A 51 12.65 -2.48 -15.80
CA PRO A 51 12.82 -1.04 -16.03
C PRO A 51 11.90 -0.56 -17.16
N ASP A 52 11.24 0.58 -16.94
CA ASP A 52 10.35 1.26 -17.91
C ASP A 52 9.21 0.36 -18.46
N CYS A 53 8.73 -0.61 -17.67
CA CYS A 53 7.77 -1.60 -18.14
C CYS A 53 6.31 -1.21 -17.90
N PHE A 54 6.01 -0.45 -16.85
CA PHE A 54 4.63 -0.27 -16.39
C PHE A 54 4.06 1.11 -16.69
N ASP A 55 2.84 1.13 -17.21
CA ASP A 55 2.03 2.35 -17.37
C ASP A 55 1.53 2.87 -16.02
N VAL A 56 1.08 1.93 -15.19
CA VAL A 56 0.51 2.21 -13.87
C VAL A 56 1.01 1.17 -12.88
N VAL A 57 1.46 1.65 -11.72
CA VAL A 57 1.77 0.80 -10.57
C VAL A 57 0.80 1.13 -9.44
N PHE A 58 0.20 0.11 -8.85
CA PHE A 58 -0.58 0.20 -7.63
C PHE A 58 0.27 -0.29 -6.45
N LEU A 59 0.56 0.60 -5.51
CA LEU A 59 1.22 0.30 -4.25
C LEU A 59 0.24 0.57 -3.11
N LEU A 60 -0.56 -0.42 -2.77
CA LEU A 60 -1.66 -0.27 -1.81
C LEU A 60 -1.39 -1.10 -0.55
N GLY A 61 -1.29 -0.42 0.60
CA GLY A 61 -1.07 -1.07 1.88
C GLY A 61 0.33 -1.66 2.07
N ILE A 62 1.35 -1.20 1.36
CA ILE A 62 2.67 -1.84 1.32
C ILE A 62 3.78 -0.97 1.92
N ILE A 63 3.78 0.34 1.66
CA ILE A 63 4.94 1.20 1.90
C ILE A 63 5.37 1.25 3.36
N TYR A 64 4.43 1.20 4.29
CA TYR A 64 4.70 1.22 5.73
C TYR A 64 5.28 -0.10 6.27
N HIS A 65 5.22 -1.17 5.49
CA HIS A 65 5.87 -2.45 5.76
C HIS A 65 7.30 -2.52 5.22
N ARG A 66 7.78 -1.49 4.56
CA ARG A 66 9.13 -1.51 3.96
C ARG A 66 10.16 -0.88 4.90
N PRO A 67 11.26 -1.59 5.22
CA PRO A 67 12.34 -1.03 6.04
C PRO A 67 13.08 0.11 5.31
N SER A 68 13.08 0.11 3.97
CA SER A 68 13.62 1.19 3.13
C SER A 68 12.54 1.75 2.20
N PRO A 69 11.59 2.57 2.72
CA PRO A 69 10.48 3.08 1.90
C PRO A 69 10.95 3.97 0.74
N LEU A 70 12.02 4.72 0.90
CA LEU A 70 12.56 5.58 -0.16
C LEU A 70 13.18 4.77 -1.31
N ASP A 71 13.85 3.66 -1.01
CA ASP A 71 14.41 2.78 -2.04
C ASP A 71 13.28 2.06 -2.77
N THR A 72 12.27 1.57 -2.04
CA THR A 72 11.05 1.02 -2.65
C THR A 72 10.40 1.99 -3.64
N LEU A 73 10.29 3.28 -3.28
CA LEU A 73 9.73 4.28 -4.19
C LEU A 73 10.63 4.53 -5.42
N ARG A 74 11.96 4.48 -5.27
CA ARG A 74 12.90 4.59 -6.40
C ARG A 74 12.83 3.39 -7.33
N ASP A 75 12.71 2.18 -6.79
CA ASP A 75 12.56 0.95 -7.58
C ASP A 75 11.27 0.98 -8.40
N ILE A 76 10.16 1.43 -7.79
CA ILE A 76 8.90 1.62 -8.50
C ILE A 76 9.03 2.71 -9.58
N LEU A 77 9.70 3.82 -9.26
CA LEU A 77 9.92 4.89 -10.24
C LEU A 77 10.73 4.38 -11.44
N ALA A 78 11.76 3.56 -11.20
CA ALA A 78 12.54 2.94 -12.27
C ALA A 78 11.69 2.01 -13.14
N ALA A 79 10.78 1.25 -12.53
CA ALA A 79 9.92 0.30 -13.23
C ALA A 79 8.78 0.97 -14.04
N LEU A 80 8.37 2.18 -13.67
CA LEU A 80 7.41 2.97 -14.44
C LEU A 80 8.06 3.48 -15.72
N ARG A 81 7.35 3.44 -16.84
CA ARG A 81 7.76 4.12 -18.08
C ARG A 81 7.68 5.64 -17.93
N PRO A 82 8.37 6.43 -18.77
CA PRO A 82 8.18 7.88 -18.82
C PRO A 82 6.69 8.24 -18.95
N GLY A 83 6.22 9.18 -18.12
CA GLY A 83 4.80 9.53 -18.01
C GLY A 83 3.93 8.56 -17.23
N GLY A 84 4.47 7.41 -16.80
CA GLY A 84 3.76 6.39 -16.02
C GLY A 84 3.28 6.91 -14.66
N THR A 85 2.29 6.26 -14.10
CA THR A 85 1.57 6.71 -12.90
C THR A 85 1.72 5.72 -11.75
N LEU A 86 2.09 6.22 -10.57
CA LEU A 86 1.95 5.52 -9.30
C LEU A 86 0.64 5.91 -8.63
N LEU A 87 -0.16 4.92 -8.26
CA LEU A 87 -1.26 5.05 -7.31
C LEU A 87 -0.84 4.40 -5.99
N LEU A 88 -0.66 5.21 -4.97
CA LEU A 88 -0.16 4.80 -3.67
C LEU A 88 -1.25 4.99 -2.61
N GLU A 89 -1.46 3.96 -1.82
CA GLU A 89 -2.24 4.03 -0.58
C GLU A 89 -1.35 3.63 0.58
N SER A 90 -1.52 4.33 1.71
CA SER A 90 -0.79 4.04 2.94
C SER A 90 -1.62 4.33 4.18
N GLN A 91 -1.36 3.57 5.22
CA GLN A 91 -1.65 4.04 6.56
C GLN A 91 -0.77 5.24 6.88
N ILE A 92 -1.34 6.20 7.59
CA ILE A 92 -0.67 7.40 8.09
C ILE A 92 -1.14 7.70 9.52
N ILE A 93 -0.36 8.51 10.24
CA ILE A 93 -0.81 9.20 11.44
C ILE A 93 -1.31 10.61 11.09
N PRO A 94 -2.29 11.17 11.83
CA PRO A 94 -2.70 12.55 11.67
C PRO A 94 -1.55 13.52 12.00
N GLY A 95 -1.50 14.66 11.31
CA GLY A 95 -0.52 15.73 11.55
C GLY A 95 -0.15 16.47 10.29
N ASP A 96 0.30 17.73 10.49
CA ASP A 96 0.66 18.65 9.39
C ASP A 96 2.18 18.81 9.23
N ARG A 97 2.97 18.26 10.15
CA ARG A 97 4.44 18.24 10.06
C ARG A 97 4.91 17.01 9.29
N PRO A 98 5.97 17.09 8.48
CA PRO A 98 6.50 15.96 7.70
C PRO A 98 7.35 15.03 8.59
N VAL A 99 6.70 14.23 9.41
CA VAL A 99 7.33 13.27 10.32
C VAL A 99 6.80 11.86 10.05
N ALA A 100 7.56 10.85 10.45
CA ALA A 100 7.12 9.45 10.44
C ALA A 100 7.32 8.86 11.84
N LEU A 101 6.31 8.16 12.32
CA LEU A 101 6.38 7.34 13.52
C LEU A 101 7.16 6.06 13.17
N PHE A 102 8.09 5.68 14.02
CA PHE A 102 8.76 4.38 14.01
C PHE A 102 8.28 3.62 15.25
N PRO A 103 7.37 2.63 15.11
CA PRO A 103 6.84 1.89 16.24
C PRO A 103 7.94 1.06 16.92
N GLU A 104 7.84 0.85 18.21
CA GLU A 104 8.79 0.03 18.97
C GLU A 104 8.72 -1.45 18.55
N SER A 105 7.52 -1.98 18.30
CA SER A 105 7.31 -3.37 17.88
C SER A 105 6.18 -3.52 16.87
N THR A 106 4.96 -3.08 17.23
CA THR A 106 3.76 -3.16 16.39
C THR A 106 3.10 -1.79 16.28
N TYR A 107 2.29 -1.62 15.25
CA TYR A 107 1.37 -0.51 15.13
C TYR A 107 -0.01 -1.05 14.78
N ALA A 108 -1.01 -0.70 15.57
CA ALA A 108 -2.37 -1.24 15.45
C ALA A 108 -2.37 -2.79 15.45
N LYS A 109 -1.56 -3.39 16.34
CA LYS A 109 -1.30 -4.84 16.45
C LYS A 109 -0.70 -5.50 15.21
N VAL A 110 -0.32 -4.75 14.20
CA VAL A 110 0.28 -5.29 12.97
C VAL A 110 1.80 -5.36 13.12
N PRO A 111 2.40 -6.56 13.12
CA PRO A 111 3.84 -6.72 13.12
C PRO A 111 4.43 -6.35 11.75
N GLY A 112 5.73 -6.04 11.73
CA GLY A 112 6.42 -5.69 10.49
C GLY A 112 6.01 -4.34 9.91
N THR A 113 5.45 -3.46 10.74
CA THR A 113 5.24 -2.05 10.42
C THR A 113 6.49 -1.28 10.79
N TRP A 114 7.13 -0.62 9.81
CA TRP A 114 8.39 0.10 10.01
C TRP A 114 8.18 1.59 10.18
N PHE A 115 7.44 2.23 9.27
CA PHE A 115 7.24 3.67 9.30
C PHE A 115 5.80 4.04 9.00
N ILE A 116 5.15 4.72 9.93
CA ILE A 116 3.84 5.34 9.68
C ILE A 116 4.06 6.85 9.49
N PRO A 117 4.08 7.33 8.24
CA PRO A 117 4.28 8.75 7.95
C PRO A 117 3.03 9.58 8.26
N THR A 118 3.19 10.88 8.38
CA THR A 118 2.10 11.84 8.14
C THR A 118 1.90 12.02 6.62
N ALA A 119 0.75 12.55 6.20
CA ALA A 119 0.52 12.83 4.78
C ALA A 119 1.58 13.76 4.17
N PRO A 120 2.02 14.88 4.81
CA PRO A 120 3.13 15.69 4.32
C PRO A 120 4.45 14.95 4.24
N CYS A 121 4.73 14.00 5.14
CA CYS A 121 5.94 13.19 5.08
C CYS A 121 5.94 12.28 3.85
N LEU A 122 4.85 11.58 3.59
CA LEU A 122 4.70 10.70 2.44
C LEU A 122 4.77 11.48 1.12
N GLU A 123 4.17 12.67 1.06
CA GLU A 123 4.29 13.57 -0.09
C GLU A 123 5.75 13.97 -0.34
N ASN A 124 6.49 14.29 0.72
CA ASN A 124 7.92 14.60 0.61
C ASN A 124 8.74 13.39 0.17
N TRP A 125 8.43 12.18 0.62
CA TRP A 125 9.09 10.97 0.15
C TRP A 125 8.92 10.81 -1.36
N LEU A 126 7.70 10.97 -1.88
CA LEU A 126 7.41 10.91 -3.31
C LEU A 126 8.19 11.97 -4.10
N LYS A 127 8.14 13.24 -3.67
CA LYS A 127 8.85 14.32 -4.36
C LYS A 127 10.37 14.13 -4.36
N ARG A 128 10.94 13.73 -3.22
CA ARG A 128 12.40 13.54 -3.06
C ARG A 128 12.93 12.29 -3.77
N THR A 129 12.07 11.31 -4.05
CA THR A 129 12.44 10.13 -4.84
C THR A 129 12.28 10.32 -6.35
N GLY A 130 11.83 11.51 -6.81
CA GLY A 130 11.83 11.90 -8.21
C GLY A 130 10.47 11.96 -8.88
N TYR A 131 9.40 11.65 -8.16
CA TYR A 131 8.04 11.77 -8.71
C TYR A 131 7.65 13.22 -8.95
N ARG A 132 6.82 13.42 -9.99
CA ARG A 132 6.18 14.69 -10.37
C ARG A 132 4.66 14.58 -10.20
N ASP A 133 3.96 15.70 -10.31
CA ASP A 133 2.49 15.76 -10.20
C ASP A 133 1.94 15.01 -9.00
N VAL A 134 2.64 15.07 -7.87
CA VAL A 134 2.23 14.41 -6.63
C VAL A 134 0.97 15.08 -6.10
N ARG A 135 -0.13 14.33 -6.05
CA ARG A 135 -1.44 14.83 -5.61
C ARG A 135 -2.09 13.85 -4.65
N MET A 136 -2.39 14.32 -3.47
CA MET A 136 -3.30 13.63 -2.56
C MET A 136 -4.74 13.81 -3.08
N PHE A 137 -5.50 12.74 -3.21
CA PHE A 137 -6.88 12.80 -3.68
C PHE A 137 -7.90 12.25 -2.67
N CYS A 138 -7.43 11.54 -1.64
CA CYS A 138 -8.29 11.08 -0.56
C CYS A 138 -7.47 10.97 0.73
N ARG A 139 -8.08 11.33 1.86
CA ARG A 139 -7.56 11.10 3.21
C ARG A 139 -8.75 10.98 4.17
N HIS A 140 -8.77 9.94 5.00
CA HIS A 140 -9.81 9.74 6.01
C HIS A 140 -9.29 8.91 7.18
N PRO A 141 -9.89 9.02 8.38
CA PRO A 141 -9.61 8.12 9.48
C PRO A 141 -10.06 6.71 9.12
N MET A 142 -9.34 5.70 9.59
CA MET A 142 -9.82 4.32 9.55
C MET A 142 -11.05 4.13 10.44
N SER A 143 -11.86 3.15 10.12
CA SER A 143 -13.08 2.87 10.88
C SER A 143 -13.41 1.37 10.87
N SER A 144 -14.33 0.97 11.75
CA SER A 144 -14.86 -0.39 11.78
C SER A 144 -15.58 -0.82 10.49
N ALA A 145 -16.02 0.14 9.65
CA ALA A 145 -16.61 -0.18 8.34
C ALA A 145 -15.58 -0.74 7.36
N GLU A 146 -14.31 -0.33 7.48
CA GLU A 146 -13.21 -0.82 6.63
C GLU A 146 -12.60 -2.13 7.16
N GLN A 147 -12.45 -2.25 8.47
CA GLN A 147 -11.81 -3.40 9.12
C GLN A 147 -12.71 -3.98 10.22
N ARG A 148 -13.91 -4.37 9.78
CA ARG A 148 -14.92 -4.97 10.67
C ARG A 148 -14.55 -6.41 11.03
N ARG A 149 -14.91 -6.85 12.23
CA ARG A 149 -14.83 -8.26 12.63
C ARG A 149 -15.72 -9.13 11.73
N SER A 150 -15.19 -10.28 11.31
CA SER A 150 -15.93 -11.31 10.57
C SER A 150 -15.44 -12.68 10.98
N GLU A 151 -16.24 -13.71 10.75
CA GLU A 151 -15.88 -15.12 11.03
C GLU A 151 -14.67 -15.61 10.22
N TRP A 152 -14.40 -14.98 9.08
CA TRP A 152 -13.31 -15.34 8.16
C TRP A 152 -12.02 -14.53 8.40
N MET A 153 -12.06 -13.60 9.35
CA MET A 153 -10.93 -12.72 9.63
C MET A 153 -9.87 -13.45 10.45
N ILE A 154 -8.66 -13.50 9.94
CA ILE A 154 -7.49 -14.12 10.61
C ILE A 154 -6.57 -13.07 11.27
N PHE A 155 -6.90 -11.80 11.17
CA PHE A 155 -6.18 -10.67 11.74
C PHE A 155 -7.13 -9.77 12.55
N GLU A 156 -6.58 -8.79 13.26
CA GLU A 156 -7.33 -7.96 14.19
C GLU A 156 -8.31 -7.02 13.48
N SER A 157 -9.50 -6.84 14.06
CA SER A 157 -10.47 -5.85 13.61
C SER A 157 -10.09 -4.45 14.13
N TYR A 158 -10.73 -3.41 13.59
CA TYR A 158 -10.54 -2.03 14.05
C TYR A 158 -10.72 -1.89 15.56
N GLU A 159 -11.74 -2.53 16.12
CA GLU A 159 -12.08 -2.47 17.54
C GLU A 159 -11.05 -3.20 18.44
N ASP A 160 -10.22 -4.08 17.88
CA ASP A 160 -9.23 -4.82 18.65
C ASP A 160 -7.93 -4.02 18.87
N PHE A 161 -7.65 -3.03 18.03
CA PHE A 161 -6.42 -2.25 18.11
C PHE A 161 -6.61 -0.77 18.46
N ILE A 162 -7.85 -0.28 18.50
CA ILE A 162 -8.14 1.08 19.00
C ILE A 162 -8.30 1.04 20.51
N ASP A 163 -7.73 2.05 21.18
CA ASP A 163 -7.89 2.23 22.61
C ASP A 163 -9.38 2.46 22.95
N LYS A 164 -9.85 1.81 24.00
CA LYS A 164 -11.27 1.86 24.39
C LYS A 164 -11.66 3.13 25.16
N GLU A 165 -10.67 3.77 25.76
CA GLU A 165 -10.85 5.01 26.54
C GLU A 165 -10.60 6.24 25.68
N ASP A 166 -9.68 6.14 24.70
CA ASP A 166 -9.36 7.21 23.76
C ASP A 166 -9.27 6.69 22.32
N ALA A 167 -10.35 6.86 21.57
CA ALA A 167 -10.42 6.44 20.15
C ALA A 167 -9.46 7.20 19.21
N SER A 168 -8.74 8.20 19.70
CA SER A 168 -7.66 8.87 18.96
C SER A 168 -6.32 8.13 19.02
N LEU A 169 -6.24 7.06 19.81
CA LEU A 169 -5.04 6.27 20.04
C LEU A 169 -5.27 4.79 19.66
N THR A 170 -4.17 4.12 19.35
CA THR A 170 -4.11 2.66 19.34
C THR A 170 -3.84 2.12 20.75
N ILE A 171 -4.06 0.85 20.99
CA ILE A 171 -3.78 0.21 22.29
C ILE A 171 -2.29 0.29 22.70
N GLU A 172 -1.38 0.52 21.75
CA GLU A 172 0.04 0.77 21.99
C GLU A 172 0.31 2.23 22.39
N GLY A 173 -0.71 3.09 22.39
CA GLY A 173 -0.59 4.53 22.73
C GLY A 173 -0.13 5.40 21.55
N TYR A 174 -0.07 4.90 20.35
CA TYR A 174 0.22 5.67 19.15
C TYR A 174 -1.04 6.34 18.59
N PRO A 175 -0.92 7.43 17.81
CA PRO A 175 -2.07 8.03 17.14
C PRO A 175 -2.85 7.01 16.29
N ALA A 176 -4.18 7.05 16.34
CA ALA A 176 -5.05 6.16 15.58
C ALA A 176 -4.80 6.28 14.07
N PRO A 177 -4.87 5.18 13.32
CA PRO A 177 -4.51 5.17 11.90
C PRO A 177 -5.53 5.90 11.04
N TRP A 178 -5.01 6.61 10.05
CA TRP A 178 -5.74 7.16 8.91
C TRP A 178 -5.28 6.48 7.64
N ARG A 179 -6.04 6.62 6.58
CA ARG A 179 -5.65 6.25 5.22
C ARG A 179 -5.44 7.48 4.37
N VAL A 180 -4.44 7.40 3.47
CA VAL A 180 -4.19 8.44 2.48
C VAL A 180 -3.94 7.82 1.13
N PHE A 181 -4.39 8.51 0.08
CA PHE A 181 -4.23 8.09 -1.30
C PHE A 181 -3.54 9.20 -2.10
N PHE A 182 -2.47 8.82 -2.77
CA PHE A 182 -1.70 9.69 -3.65
C PHE A 182 -1.69 9.16 -5.09
N ARG A 183 -1.72 10.11 -6.03
CA ARG A 183 -1.30 9.88 -7.40
C ARG A 183 0.01 10.62 -7.63
N ALA A 184 0.98 9.97 -8.26
CA ALA A 184 2.24 10.59 -8.63
C ALA A 184 2.69 10.09 -10.01
N ARG A 185 3.56 10.82 -10.71
CA ARG A 185 4.01 10.48 -12.06
C ARG A 185 5.53 10.41 -12.15
N LYS A 186 6.02 9.50 -13.00
CA LYS A 186 7.39 9.59 -13.53
C LYS A 186 7.44 10.70 -14.58
N ALA A 187 8.51 11.50 -14.58
CA ALA A 187 8.76 12.55 -15.59
C ALA A 187 8.93 11.95 -16.98
#